data_3cdcd097f1868bd0c9ee32383ded1976
#
_entry.id   3cdcd097f1868bd0c9ee32383ded1976
#
_cell.length_a   1.000
_cell.length_b   1.000
_cell.length_c   1.000
_cell.angle_alpha   90.00
_cell.angle_beta   90.00
_cell.angle_gamma   90.00
#
_symmetry.space_group_name_H-M   'P 1'
#
loop_
_entity.id
_entity.type
_entity.pdbx_description
1 polymer ?
#
loop_
_entity_poly.entity_id
_entity_poly.type
_entity_poly.pdbx_seq_one_letter_code
_entity_poly.pdbx_strand_id
1 'polypeptide(L)'
;DYRQKVMNWTRTASRIDNRFFTLYTDEAKRIADNLVLYQLDSGAWPKNIYFPGEITAEQHKKISESKKHLENGTIDNGSTTTEIIYLSKVYNVTREKKYKQAALKGIKYLLKAQYKNGGWPQFYPNAKGYARHITYNDNAMINVMKLLRDIYECEPLYWYVPQELREKAKTAFDKGVECILATQVIQDGKPTVWCAQHDFESLAPVKARAYELPSLSGQESDNIVLLLMDIPNPSPEIIAAVENAIAWFEKSKIEGIRLEYYRNAEGKRDYRVVSCEKCPPMWARFYDLDSNRPFFSDRDGIKKYDISQIGHERRTGYSWYNRDGSTVLSRYKMWKRELDGKSGRPEGRAVNRYGNPRM
;
A
#
# COMPACT_ATOMS: atom_id res chain seq x y z
N ASP A 1 -18.10 13.83 -8.45
CA ASP A 1 -18.18 12.39 -8.13
C ASP A 1 -17.61 12.13 -6.73
N TYR A 2 -18.39 11.45 -5.87
CA TYR A 2 -18.03 11.13 -4.48
C TYR A 2 -16.74 10.30 -4.41
N ARG A 3 -16.60 9.29 -5.28
CA ARG A 3 -15.38 8.45 -5.34
C ARG A 3 -14.13 9.28 -5.60
N GLN A 4 -14.19 10.24 -6.51
CA GLN A 4 -13.07 11.13 -6.81
C GLN A 4 -12.72 12.01 -5.61
N LYS A 5 -13.73 12.49 -4.86
CA LYS A 5 -13.52 13.26 -3.63
C LYS A 5 -12.79 12.43 -2.56
N VAL A 6 -13.22 11.17 -2.37
CA VAL A 6 -12.57 10.24 -1.42
C VAL A 6 -11.12 9.97 -1.82
N MET A 7 -10.86 9.68 -3.09
CA MET A 7 -9.49 9.44 -3.59
C MET A 7 -8.59 10.68 -3.41
N ASN A 8 -9.11 11.86 -3.71
CA ASN A 8 -8.38 13.10 -3.52
C ASN A 8 -8.11 13.36 -2.04
N TRP A 9 -9.07 13.11 -1.16
CA TRP A 9 -8.91 13.21 0.28
C TRP A 9 -7.78 12.31 0.77
N THR A 10 -7.81 11.01 0.47
CA THR A 10 -6.79 10.05 0.92
C THR A 10 -5.39 10.47 0.44
N ARG A 11 -5.27 10.90 -0.82
CA ARG A 11 -4.02 11.38 -1.39
C ARG A 11 -3.50 12.64 -0.69
N THR A 12 -4.38 13.57 -0.38
CA THR A 12 -4.02 14.83 0.28
C THR A 12 -3.67 14.60 1.74
N ALA A 13 -4.48 13.87 2.47
CA ALA A 13 -4.30 13.61 3.91
C ALA A 13 -2.96 12.93 4.22
N SER A 14 -2.52 11.98 3.39
CA SER A 14 -1.23 11.31 3.57
C SER A 14 -0.01 12.21 3.29
N ARG A 15 -0.19 13.30 2.53
CA ARG A 15 0.88 14.20 2.08
C ARG A 15 0.99 15.51 2.84
N ILE A 16 0.00 15.86 3.67
CA ILE A 16 0.03 17.12 4.44
C ILE A 16 1.27 17.12 5.34
N ASP A 17 2.15 18.09 5.13
CA ASP A 17 3.34 18.28 5.97
C ASP A 17 2.97 18.96 7.28
N ASN A 18 3.55 18.50 8.39
CA ASN A 18 3.34 19.06 9.74
C ASN A 18 3.77 20.52 9.88
N ARG A 19 4.59 21.02 8.97
CA ARG A 19 5.06 22.40 8.95
C ARG A 19 4.02 23.38 8.44
N PHE A 20 2.88 22.90 7.92
CA PHE A 20 1.87 23.78 7.33
C PHE A 20 0.83 24.25 8.34
N PHE A 21 0.61 25.57 8.34
CA PHE A 21 -0.43 26.26 9.10
C PHE A 21 -1.86 25.75 8.84
N THR A 22 -2.08 25.05 7.73
CA THR A 22 -3.38 24.45 7.39
C THR A 22 -3.93 23.51 8.45
N LEU A 23 -3.08 22.90 9.29
CA LEU A 23 -3.52 22.02 10.39
C LEU A 23 -4.03 22.78 11.62
N TYR A 24 -3.85 24.08 11.68
CA TYR A 24 -4.42 24.95 12.75
C TYR A 24 -5.82 25.45 12.42
N THR A 25 -6.32 25.19 11.21
CA THR A 25 -7.61 25.68 10.78
C THR A 25 -8.78 24.93 11.45
N ASP A 26 -9.91 25.61 11.59
CA ASP A 26 -11.16 24.97 12.05
C ASP A 26 -11.57 23.82 11.14
N GLU A 27 -11.29 23.92 9.84
CA GLU A 27 -11.51 22.84 8.88
C GLU A 27 -10.70 21.59 9.23
N ALA A 28 -9.41 21.72 9.52
CA ALA A 28 -8.56 20.59 9.88
C ALA A 28 -9.03 19.92 11.17
N LYS A 29 -9.46 20.71 12.15
CA LYS A 29 -10.05 20.19 13.40
C LYS A 29 -11.38 19.50 13.14
N ARG A 30 -12.27 20.07 12.34
CA ARG A 30 -13.55 19.47 11.96
C ARG A 30 -13.34 18.12 11.27
N ILE A 31 -12.38 18.04 10.36
CA ILE A 31 -12.00 16.78 9.70
C ILE A 31 -11.50 15.75 10.73
N ALA A 32 -10.64 16.16 11.66
CA ALA A 32 -10.15 15.27 12.72
C ALA A 32 -11.28 14.82 13.66
N ASP A 33 -12.23 15.67 13.96
CA ASP A 33 -13.43 15.32 14.74
C ASP A 33 -14.31 14.31 13.99
N ASN A 34 -14.47 14.48 12.68
CA ASN A 34 -15.16 13.50 11.85
C ASN A 34 -14.42 12.15 11.86
N LEU A 35 -13.08 12.14 11.78
CA LEU A 35 -12.30 10.91 11.90
C LEU A 35 -12.56 10.21 13.23
N VAL A 36 -12.55 10.93 14.34
CA VAL A 36 -12.87 10.36 15.66
C VAL A 36 -14.30 9.82 15.72
N LEU A 37 -15.24 10.52 15.08
CA LEU A 37 -16.64 10.08 15.01
C LEU A 37 -16.80 8.77 14.21
N TYR A 38 -16.13 8.63 13.06
CA TYR A 38 -16.21 7.44 12.22
C TYR A 38 -15.39 6.25 12.72
N GLN A 39 -14.49 6.45 13.71
CA GLN A 39 -13.68 5.36 14.23
C GLN A 39 -14.53 4.27 14.85
N LEU A 40 -14.38 3.04 14.37
CA LEU A 40 -15.07 1.87 14.90
C LEU A 40 -14.58 1.50 16.31
N ASP A 41 -15.39 0.73 17.03
CA ASP A 41 -15.02 0.25 18.37
C ASP A 41 -13.80 -0.66 18.37
N SER A 42 -13.47 -1.28 17.22
CA SER A 42 -12.21 -2.00 17.01
C SER A 42 -10.97 -1.11 16.97
N GLY A 43 -11.12 0.17 16.67
CA GLY A 43 -10.02 1.13 16.45
C GLY A 43 -9.74 1.43 14.99
N ALA A 44 -10.30 0.65 14.07
CA ALA A 44 -10.16 0.87 12.62
C ALA A 44 -11.12 1.92 12.09
N TRP A 45 -10.99 2.17 10.80
CA TRP A 45 -11.95 2.96 10.02
C TRP A 45 -12.51 2.13 8.86
N PRO A 46 -13.76 2.39 8.45
CA PRO A 46 -14.31 1.87 7.21
C PRO A 46 -13.70 2.61 6.01
N LYS A 47 -13.64 1.95 4.86
CA LYS A 47 -13.14 2.56 3.62
C LYS A 47 -14.16 3.45 2.92
N ASN A 48 -13.65 4.28 1.99
CA ASN A 48 -14.45 5.09 1.07
C ASN A 48 -15.29 6.17 1.77
N ILE A 49 -14.80 6.72 2.87
CA ILE A 49 -15.42 7.84 3.57
C ILE A 49 -14.80 9.16 3.14
N TYR A 50 -15.63 10.15 2.86
CA TYR A 50 -15.20 11.52 2.61
C TYR A 50 -15.29 12.34 3.90
N PHE A 51 -14.25 12.33 4.69
CA PHE A 51 -14.19 12.97 6.00
C PHE A 51 -14.30 14.52 6.00
N PRO A 52 -13.89 15.25 4.94
CA PRO A 52 -14.10 16.71 4.90
C PRO A 52 -15.54 17.17 4.81
N GLY A 53 -16.51 16.27 4.64
CA GLY A 53 -17.92 16.63 4.59
C GLY A 53 -18.48 17.16 5.91
N GLU A 54 -19.48 18.02 5.83
CA GLU A 54 -20.29 18.38 7.00
C GLU A 54 -21.20 17.21 7.37
N ILE A 55 -21.42 17.02 8.67
CA ILE A 55 -22.21 15.91 9.21
C ILE A 55 -23.44 16.49 9.90
N THR A 56 -24.62 16.13 9.42
CA THR A 56 -25.90 16.50 10.04
C THR A 56 -26.12 15.71 11.34
N ALA A 57 -27.03 16.19 12.21
CA ALA A 57 -27.37 15.49 13.44
C ALA A 57 -27.88 14.06 13.21
N GLU A 58 -28.67 13.85 12.13
CA GLU A 58 -29.14 12.52 11.73
C GLU A 58 -28.00 11.61 11.30
N GLN A 59 -27.08 12.12 10.47
CA GLN A 59 -25.87 11.38 10.06
C GLN A 59 -25.00 11.04 11.27
N HIS A 60 -24.81 11.99 12.20
CA HIS A 60 -24.05 11.77 13.42
C HIS A 60 -24.60 10.58 14.22
N LYS A 61 -25.93 10.49 14.39
CA LYS A 61 -26.57 9.36 15.06
C LYS A 61 -26.30 8.04 14.36
N LYS A 62 -26.51 7.98 13.02
CA LYS A 62 -26.26 6.77 12.20
C LYS A 62 -24.79 6.33 12.27
N ILE A 63 -23.84 7.27 12.20
CA ILE A 63 -22.41 6.97 12.31
C ILE A 63 -22.09 6.42 13.68
N SER A 64 -22.62 7.03 14.75
CA SER A 64 -22.41 6.56 16.12
C SER A 64 -22.94 5.13 16.33
N GLU A 65 -24.08 4.80 15.75
CA GLU A 65 -24.66 3.45 15.79
C GLU A 65 -23.83 2.44 14.98
N SER A 66 -23.14 2.87 13.94
CA SER A 66 -22.33 2.01 13.08
C SER A 66 -20.98 1.60 13.67
N LYS A 67 -20.52 2.24 14.76
CA LYS A 67 -19.20 1.95 15.39
C LYS A 67 -19.03 0.50 15.83
N LYS A 68 -20.13 -0.17 16.19
CA LYS A 68 -20.17 -1.59 16.59
C LYS A 68 -19.99 -2.57 15.42
N HIS A 69 -20.09 -2.13 14.17
CA HIS A 69 -19.89 -2.97 12.98
C HIS A 69 -18.40 -3.17 12.71
N LEU A 70 -17.76 -3.97 13.57
CA LEU A 70 -16.31 -4.16 13.58
C LEU A 70 -15.78 -4.78 12.30
N GLU A 71 -16.62 -5.56 11.60
CA GLU A 71 -16.33 -6.20 10.31
C GLU A 71 -16.03 -5.19 9.17
N ASN A 72 -16.39 -3.92 9.34
CA ASN A 72 -16.10 -2.85 8.39
C ASN A 72 -14.68 -2.27 8.57
N GLY A 73 -13.95 -2.69 9.60
CA GLY A 73 -12.56 -2.29 9.82
C GLY A 73 -11.65 -2.82 8.72
N THR A 74 -10.84 -1.94 8.09
CA THR A 74 -10.06 -2.33 6.92
C THR A 74 -8.76 -1.53 6.77
N ILE A 75 -7.80 -2.12 6.05
CA ILE A 75 -6.58 -1.44 5.57
C ILE A 75 -6.63 -1.16 4.06
N ASP A 76 -7.74 -1.49 3.41
CA ASP A 76 -7.93 -1.30 1.98
C ASP A 76 -7.98 0.19 1.59
N ASN A 77 -7.46 0.54 0.41
CA ASN A 77 -7.41 1.91 -0.11
C ASN A 77 -6.76 2.93 0.86
N GLY A 78 -5.82 2.48 1.69
CA GLY A 78 -5.16 3.33 2.69
C GLY A 78 -6.01 3.65 3.93
N SER A 79 -7.20 3.04 4.06
CA SER A 79 -8.02 3.20 5.27
C SER A 79 -7.26 2.72 6.50
N THR A 80 -7.60 3.25 7.64
CA THR A 80 -6.95 3.11 8.94
C THR A 80 -5.56 3.74 8.99
N THR A 81 -4.68 3.48 8.03
CA THR A 81 -3.34 4.09 8.00
C THR A 81 -3.38 5.61 7.75
N THR A 82 -4.17 6.06 6.79
CA THR A 82 -4.32 7.50 6.48
C THR A 82 -4.93 8.27 7.67
N GLU A 83 -5.93 7.69 8.32
CA GLU A 83 -6.61 8.29 9.46
C GLU A 83 -5.68 8.42 10.67
N ILE A 84 -4.87 7.39 10.96
CA ILE A 84 -3.84 7.46 12.01
C ILE A 84 -2.82 8.57 11.71
N ILE A 85 -2.33 8.65 10.48
CA ILE A 85 -1.36 9.68 10.06
C ILE A 85 -1.97 11.07 10.24
N TYR A 86 -3.20 11.29 9.77
CA TYR A 86 -3.87 12.59 9.86
C TYR A 86 -4.09 13.01 11.31
N LEU A 87 -4.63 12.12 12.15
CA LEU A 87 -4.86 12.38 13.58
C LEU A 87 -3.55 12.66 14.32
N SER A 88 -2.46 11.96 13.95
CA SER A 88 -1.13 12.23 14.51
C SER A 88 -0.65 13.63 14.16
N LYS A 89 -0.85 14.07 12.91
CA LYS A 89 -0.51 15.43 12.47
C LYS A 89 -1.31 16.50 13.23
N VAL A 90 -2.62 16.33 13.32
CA VAL A 90 -3.48 17.28 14.04
C VAL A 90 -3.16 17.29 15.55
N TYR A 91 -2.89 16.12 16.16
CA TYR A 91 -2.45 16.06 17.55
C TYR A 91 -1.13 16.80 17.78
N ASN A 92 -0.16 16.67 16.90
CA ASN A 92 1.12 17.38 17.03
C ASN A 92 0.95 18.89 17.07
N VAL A 93 -0.06 19.42 16.40
CA VAL A 93 -0.36 20.84 16.32
C VAL A 93 -1.24 21.28 17.51
N THR A 94 -2.36 20.58 17.75
CA THR A 94 -3.40 21.03 18.68
C THR A 94 -3.19 20.55 20.12
N ARG A 95 -2.46 19.45 20.31
CA ARG A 95 -2.29 18.74 21.60
C ARG A 95 -3.60 18.21 22.21
N GLU A 96 -4.69 18.16 21.44
CA GLU A 96 -5.97 17.64 21.91
C GLU A 96 -5.93 16.12 22.11
N LYS A 97 -6.11 15.68 23.35
CA LYS A 97 -5.96 14.27 23.76
C LYS A 97 -6.81 13.28 22.97
N LYS A 98 -8.01 13.71 22.50
CA LYS A 98 -8.91 12.84 21.71
C LYS A 98 -8.27 12.32 20.43
N TYR A 99 -7.47 13.14 19.75
CA TYR A 99 -6.79 12.74 18.51
C TYR A 99 -5.66 11.74 18.76
N LYS A 100 -4.86 11.98 19.81
CA LYS A 100 -3.87 11.01 20.28
C LYS A 100 -4.52 9.66 20.62
N GLN A 101 -5.61 9.66 21.39
CA GLN A 101 -6.29 8.43 21.80
C GLN A 101 -6.82 7.65 20.60
N ALA A 102 -7.43 8.34 19.64
CA ALA A 102 -7.92 7.71 18.42
C ALA A 102 -6.78 7.12 17.58
N ALA A 103 -5.67 7.86 17.40
CA ALA A 103 -4.50 7.36 16.69
C ALA A 103 -3.91 6.11 17.39
N LEU A 104 -3.73 6.13 18.70
CA LEU A 104 -3.23 4.98 19.45
C LEU A 104 -4.16 3.76 19.37
N LYS A 105 -5.49 3.99 19.35
CA LYS A 105 -6.48 2.92 19.18
C LYS A 105 -6.38 2.29 17.79
N GLY A 106 -6.14 3.11 16.75
CA GLY A 106 -5.87 2.64 15.39
C GLY A 106 -4.58 1.82 15.27
N ILE A 107 -3.49 2.27 15.90
CA ILE A 107 -2.21 1.52 15.94
C ILE A 107 -2.43 0.15 16.60
N LYS A 108 -3.13 0.09 17.72
CA LYS A 108 -3.46 -1.18 18.41
C LYS A 108 -4.29 -2.11 17.53
N TYR A 109 -5.24 -1.57 16.74
CA TYR A 109 -5.99 -2.35 15.76
C TYR A 109 -5.06 -2.99 14.71
N LEU A 110 -4.14 -2.23 14.12
CA LEU A 110 -3.21 -2.76 13.13
C LEU A 110 -2.34 -3.89 13.68
N LEU A 111 -1.85 -3.74 14.93
CA LEU A 111 -1.07 -4.77 15.60
C LEU A 111 -1.91 -6.05 15.87
N LYS A 112 -3.19 -5.88 16.22
CA LYS A 112 -4.10 -7.00 16.47
C LYS A 112 -4.54 -7.72 15.18
N ALA A 113 -4.63 -7.00 14.07
CA ALA A 113 -5.07 -7.54 12.78
C ALA A 113 -4.01 -8.39 12.08
N GLN A 114 -2.75 -8.33 12.51
CA GLN A 114 -1.67 -9.11 11.91
C GLN A 114 -1.84 -10.60 12.19
N TYR A 115 -1.71 -11.41 11.14
CA TYR A 115 -1.66 -12.87 11.27
C TYR A 115 -0.36 -13.34 11.92
N LYS A 116 -0.36 -14.57 12.44
CA LYS A 116 0.84 -15.18 13.06
C LYS A 116 2.02 -15.27 12.09
N ASN A 117 1.75 -15.46 10.80
CA ASN A 117 2.75 -15.47 9.72
C ASN A 117 3.24 -14.08 9.28
N GLY A 118 2.82 -13.03 9.93
CA GLY A 118 3.26 -11.66 9.67
C GLY A 118 2.44 -10.89 8.63
N GLY A 119 1.51 -11.52 7.91
CA GLY A 119 0.65 -10.88 6.93
C GLY A 119 -0.54 -10.13 7.53
N TRP A 120 -1.19 -9.30 6.74
CA TRP A 120 -2.45 -8.63 7.11
C TRP A 120 -3.56 -8.95 6.12
N PRO A 121 -4.79 -9.24 6.62
CA PRO A 121 -5.98 -9.33 5.79
C PRO A 121 -6.44 -7.94 5.33
N GLN A 122 -7.25 -7.91 4.28
CA GLN A 122 -7.85 -6.67 3.81
C GLN A 122 -8.84 -6.08 4.81
N PHE A 123 -9.62 -6.94 5.51
CA PHE A 123 -10.55 -6.57 6.57
C PHE A 123 -10.27 -7.39 7.84
N TYR A 124 -10.52 -6.78 9.01
CA TYR A 124 -10.41 -7.42 10.31
C TYR A 124 -11.38 -6.76 11.31
N PRO A 125 -12.06 -7.52 12.20
CA PRO A 125 -12.13 -8.97 12.28
C PRO A 125 -13.11 -9.59 11.27
N ASN A 126 -13.12 -10.93 11.22
CA ASN A 126 -14.13 -11.70 10.50
C ASN A 126 -14.15 -11.51 8.97
N ALA A 127 -12.98 -11.27 8.37
CA ALA A 127 -12.85 -11.21 6.91
C ALA A 127 -13.40 -12.46 6.22
N LYS A 128 -14.14 -12.26 5.12
CA LYS A 128 -14.75 -13.35 4.34
C LYS A 128 -14.21 -13.36 2.92
N GLY A 129 -14.28 -14.54 2.27
CA GLY A 129 -13.82 -14.69 0.89
C GLY A 129 -12.37 -14.25 0.72
N TYR A 130 -12.08 -13.55 -0.36
CA TYR A 130 -10.72 -13.10 -0.66
C TYR A 130 -10.19 -12.03 0.32
N ALA A 131 -11.06 -11.32 1.03
CA ALA A 131 -10.66 -10.28 1.96
C ALA A 131 -9.87 -10.79 3.19
N ARG A 132 -9.87 -12.11 3.42
CA ARG A 132 -9.08 -12.78 4.46
C ARG A 132 -7.64 -13.07 4.07
N HIS A 133 -7.31 -13.02 2.78
CA HIS A 133 -5.98 -13.30 2.30
C HIS A 133 -5.00 -12.16 2.65
N ILE A 134 -3.71 -12.50 2.72
CA ILE A 134 -2.63 -11.51 2.85
C ILE A 134 -2.72 -10.59 1.63
N THR A 135 -2.85 -9.28 1.85
CA THR A 135 -3.16 -8.35 0.78
C THR A 135 -2.07 -7.32 0.53
N TYR A 136 -1.42 -7.44 -0.62
CA TYR A 136 -0.52 -6.40 -1.17
C TYR A 136 -1.29 -5.45 -2.11
N ASN A 137 -2.47 -5.85 -2.58
CA ASN A 137 -3.30 -5.04 -3.47
C ASN A 137 -3.47 -3.62 -2.96
N ASP A 138 -3.34 -2.65 -3.86
CA ASP A 138 -3.44 -1.21 -3.56
C ASP A 138 -2.53 -0.76 -2.40
N ASN A 139 -1.39 -1.45 -2.23
CA ASN A 139 -0.39 -1.21 -1.18
C ASN A 139 -0.91 -1.38 0.26
N ALA A 140 -1.98 -2.13 0.48
CA ALA A 140 -2.64 -2.20 1.77
C ALA A 140 -1.67 -2.60 2.90
N MET A 141 -1.04 -3.77 2.80
CA MET A 141 -0.05 -4.22 3.79
C MET A 141 1.20 -3.31 3.83
N ILE A 142 1.65 -2.82 2.68
CA ILE A 142 2.85 -1.97 2.61
C ILE A 142 2.64 -0.63 3.32
N ASN A 143 1.44 -0.04 3.23
CA ASN A 143 1.11 1.17 3.97
C ASN A 143 1.13 0.94 5.49
N VAL A 144 0.63 -0.22 5.95
CA VAL A 144 0.73 -0.61 7.37
C VAL A 144 2.20 -0.73 7.79
N MET A 145 3.01 -1.42 7.02
CA MET A 145 4.42 -1.62 7.34
C MET A 145 5.21 -0.31 7.36
N LYS A 146 4.98 0.60 6.41
CA LYS A 146 5.58 1.94 6.40
C LYS A 146 5.21 2.73 7.66
N LEU A 147 3.93 2.71 8.04
CA LEU A 147 3.46 3.36 9.27
C LEU A 147 4.10 2.75 10.54
N LEU A 148 4.15 1.42 10.65
CA LEU A 148 4.77 0.75 11.79
C LEU A 148 6.26 1.04 11.88
N ARG A 149 6.97 1.11 10.75
CA ARG A 149 8.37 1.52 10.68
C ARG A 149 8.55 2.94 11.24
N ASP A 150 7.80 3.90 10.74
CA ASP A 150 7.90 5.28 11.18
C ASP A 150 7.59 5.42 12.69
N ILE A 151 6.71 4.56 13.23
CA ILE A 151 6.38 4.49 14.65
C ILE A 151 7.56 3.92 15.48
N TYR A 152 8.13 2.77 15.10
CA TYR A 152 9.21 2.19 15.90
C TYR A 152 10.52 2.95 15.78
N GLU A 153 10.79 3.58 14.64
CA GLU A 153 11.91 4.49 14.45
C GLU A 153 11.74 5.81 15.23
N CYS A 154 10.58 6.00 15.84
CA CYS A 154 10.20 7.20 16.57
C CYS A 154 10.36 8.47 15.73
N GLU A 155 9.88 8.43 14.47
CA GLU A 155 9.85 9.61 13.64
C GLU A 155 9.13 10.76 14.38
N PRO A 156 9.50 12.02 14.18
CA PRO A 156 8.99 13.15 14.96
C PRO A 156 7.46 13.23 15.04
N LEU A 157 6.76 12.71 14.04
CA LEU A 157 5.30 12.65 14.04
C LEU A 157 4.74 11.75 15.15
N TYR A 158 5.48 10.70 15.55
CA TYR A 158 5.02 9.64 16.45
C TYR A 158 5.69 9.65 17.83
N TRP A 159 6.33 10.77 18.21
CA TRP A 159 6.99 10.94 19.50
C TRP A 159 6.11 10.59 20.71
N TYR A 160 4.79 10.74 20.57
CA TYR A 160 3.79 10.52 21.62
C TYR A 160 3.42 9.04 21.81
N VAL A 161 3.86 8.16 20.91
CA VAL A 161 3.55 6.73 20.98
C VAL A 161 4.38 6.09 22.09
N PRO A 162 3.76 5.38 23.07
CA PRO A 162 4.49 4.76 24.16
C PRO A 162 5.52 3.74 23.68
N GLN A 163 6.62 3.61 24.44
CA GLN A 163 7.73 2.68 24.15
C GLN A 163 7.24 1.26 23.89
N GLU A 164 6.35 0.73 24.72
CA GLU A 164 5.77 -0.61 24.55
C GLU A 164 5.10 -0.81 23.18
N LEU A 165 4.37 0.20 22.69
CA LEU A 165 3.73 0.12 21.38
C LEU A 165 4.75 0.24 20.23
N ARG A 166 5.82 1.00 20.41
CA ARG A 166 6.92 1.08 19.42
C ARG A 166 7.64 -0.26 19.31
N GLU A 167 7.90 -0.94 20.41
CA GLU A 167 8.50 -2.29 20.42
C GLU A 167 7.59 -3.33 19.72
N LYS A 168 6.28 -3.27 20.00
CA LYS A 168 5.30 -4.10 19.29
C LYS A 168 5.24 -3.78 17.80
N ALA A 169 5.33 -2.50 17.42
CA ALA A 169 5.37 -2.08 16.03
C ALA A 169 6.62 -2.63 15.31
N LYS A 170 7.78 -2.60 15.97
CA LYS A 170 9.01 -3.22 15.44
C LYS A 170 8.84 -4.72 15.21
N THR A 171 8.36 -5.43 16.23
CA THR A 171 8.11 -6.88 16.13
C THR A 171 7.12 -7.21 14.99
N ALA A 172 6.08 -6.41 14.84
CA ALA A 172 5.10 -6.59 13.77
C ALA A 172 5.70 -6.27 12.39
N PHE A 173 6.54 -5.25 12.28
CA PHE A 173 7.27 -4.94 11.07
C PHE A 173 8.22 -6.08 10.66
N ASP A 174 9.02 -6.58 11.59
CA ASP A 174 9.97 -7.67 11.34
C ASP A 174 9.24 -8.93 10.82
N LYS A 175 8.13 -9.33 11.47
CA LYS A 175 7.27 -10.42 10.99
C LYS A 175 6.66 -10.14 9.60
N GLY A 176 6.31 -8.89 9.32
CA GLY A 176 5.84 -8.48 8.00
C GLY A 176 6.91 -8.67 6.92
N VAL A 177 8.17 -8.39 7.25
CA VAL A 177 9.31 -8.67 6.35
C VAL A 177 9.48 -10.17 6.12
N GLU A 178 9.42 -10.99 7.18
CA GLU A 178 9.45 -12.46 7.06
C GLU A 178 8.33 -12.96 6.14
N CYS A 179 7.11 -12.43 6.29
CA CYS A 179 5.98 -12.75 5.43
C CYS A 179 6.23 -12.36 3.96
N ILE A 180 6.81 -11.18 3.71
CA ILE A 180 7.19 -10.75 2.36
C ILE A 180 8.20 -11.73 1.75
N LEU A 181 9.24 -12.11 2.48
CA LEU A 181 10.24 -13.07 1.99
C LEU A 181 9.62 -14.45 1.71
N ALA A 182 8.72 -14.92 2.57
CA ALA A 182 8.05 -16.20 2.43
C ALA A 182 7.01 -16.26 1.29
N THR A 183 6.47 -15.11 0.88
CA THR A 183 5.47 -15.00 -0.20
C THR A 183 6.08 -14.62 -1.55
N GLN A 184 7.39 -14.43 -1.65
CA GLN A 184 8.04 -14.20 -2.94
C GLN A 184 7.85 -15.40 -3.86
N VAL A 185 7.20 -15.19 -5.02
CA VAL A 185 6.81 -16.28 -5.91
C VAL A 185 8.01 -16.88 -6.60
N ILE A 186 8.08 -18.22 -6.58
CA ILE A 186 9.09 -18.99 -7.31
C ILE A 186 8.55 -19.38 -8.68
N GLN A 187 9.28 -19.01 -9.74
CA GLN A 187 9.01 -19.42 -11.11
C GLN A 187 10.27 -20.08 -11.68
N ASP A 188 10.14 -21.27 -12.26
CA ASP A 188 11.28 -22.05 -12.81
C ASP A 188 12.43 -22.22 -11.78
N GLY A 189 12.09 -22.46 -10.51
CA GLY A 189 13.04 -22.64 -9.42
C GLY A 189 13.75 -21.36 -8.95
N LYS A 190 13.34 -20.18 -9.42
CA LYS A 190 13.92 -18.89 -9.05
C LYS A 190 12.87 -17.99 -8.39
N PRO A 191 13.22 -17.30 -7.28
CA PRO A 191 12.35 -16.26 -6.74
C PRO A 191 12.18 -15.12 -7.75
N THR A 192 10.99 -14.52 -7.77
CA THR A 192 10.63 -13.45 -8.70
C THR A 192 10.05 -12.24 -7.96
N VAL A 193 8.77 -11.99 -8.11
CA VAL A 193 8.01 -10.92 -7.47
C VAL A 193 6.79 -11.50 -6.74
N TRP A 194 5.84 -10.69 -6.36
CA TRP A 194 4.70 -11.09 -5.52
C TRP A 194 3.38 -11.06 -6.29
N CYS A 195 2.43 -11.87 -5.86
CA CYS A 195 1.04 -11.74 -6.24
C CYS A 195 0.38 -10.61 -5.45
N ALA A 196 -0.71 -10.07 -5.96
CA ALA A 196 -1.49 -9.03 -5.27
C ALA A 196 -2.13 -9.55 -3.97
N GLN A 197 -2.49 -10.83 -3.91
CA GLN A 197 -2.95 -11.53 -2.71
C GLN A 197 -2.28 -12.89 -2.57
N HIS A 198 -2.02 -13.29 -1.32
CA HIS A 198 -1.53 -14.61 -0.96
C HIS A 198 -2.43 -15.26 0.07
N ASP A 199 -2.65 -16.55 -0.07
CA ASP A 199 -3.43 -17.33 0.90
C ASP A 199 -2.84 -17.19 2.31
N PHE A 200 -3.71 -16.95 3.28
CA PHE A 200 -3.28 -16.63 4.64
C PHE A 200 -2.74 -17.85 5.41
N GLU A 201 -2.93 -19.08 4.90
CA GLU A 201 -2.41 -20.31 5.49
C GLU A 201 -1.24 -20.87 4.68
N SER A 202 -1.45 -21.11 3.38
CA SER A 202 -0.45 -21.72 2.50
C SER A 202 0.60 -20.74 1.95
N LEU A 203 0.34 -19.44 2.02
CA LEU A 203 1.15 -18.37 1.44
C LEU A 203 1.21 -18.37 -0.11
N ALA A 204 0.47 -19.26 -0.76
CA ALA A 204 0.42 -19.37 -2.21
C ALA A 204 -0.29 -18.16 -2.85
N PRO A 205 0.06 -17.78 -4.10
CA PRO A 205 -0.70 -16.80 -4.87
C PRO A 205 -2.17 -17.21 -5.02
N VAL A 206 -3.10 -16.28 -4.77
CA VAL A 206 -4.54 -16.56 -4.88
C VAL A 206 -5.27 -15.42 -5.61
N LYS A 207 -6.44 -15.73 -6.17
CA LYS A 207 -7.31 -14.75 -6.77
C LYS A 207 -8.05 -13.93 -5.71
N ALA A 208 -8.43 -12.70 -6.09
CA ALA A 208 -9.40 -11.90 -5.34
C ALA A 208 -10.72 -11.81 -6.13
N ARG A 209 -10.99 -10.69 -6.78
CA ARG A 209 -12.17 -10.54 -7.64
C ARG A 209 -12.06 -11.41 -8.90
N ALA A 210 -13.16 -11.58 -9.63
CA ALA A 210 -13.19 -12.45 -10.82
C ALA A 210 -12.03 -12.16 -11.80
N TYR A 211 -11.70 -10.90 -12.00
CA TYR A 211 -10.65 -10.44 -12.92
C TYR A 211 -9.26 -10.28 -12.27
N GLU A 212 -9.10 -10.60 -10.99
CA GLU A 212 -7.82 -10.56 -10.25
C GLU A 212 -7.34 -11.98 -10.01
N LEU A 213 -6.86 -12.60 -11.08
CA LEU A 213 -6.37 -13.97 -11.05
C LEU A 213 -4.99 -14.07 -10.37
N PRO A 214 -4.61 -15.26 -9.85
CA PRO A 214 -3.26 -15.46 -9.33
C PRO A 214 -2.23 -15.11 -10.40
N SER A 215 -1.25 -14.29 -10.03
CA SER A 215 -0.30 -13.71 -10.99
C SER A 215 0.98 -13.24 -10.31
N LEU A 216 2.02 -12.99 -11.09
CA LEU A 216 3.10 -12.11 -10.71
C LEU A 216 2.62 -10.67 -10.95
N SER A 217 2.66 -9.83 -9.92
CA SER A 217 2.15 -8.46 -10.05
C SER A 217 3.27 -7.46 -10.35
N GLY A 218 3.19 -6.83 -11.52
CA GLY A 218 4.07 -5.74 -11.92
C GLY A 218 3.71 -4.39 -11.30
N GLN A 219 2.65 -4.30 -10.49
CA GLN A 219 2.24 -3.08 -9.82
C GLN A 219 2.45 -3.17 -8.29
N GLU A 220 1.93 -4.19 -7.64
CA GLU A 220 2.03 -4.34 -6.19
C GLU A 220 3.48 -4.61 -5.73
N SER A 221 4.27 -5.29 -6.57
CA SER A 221 5.67 -5.64 -6.26
C SER A 221 6.61 -4.43 -6.21
N ASP A 222 6.29 -3.33 -6.86
CA ASP A 222 7.13 -2.13 -6.87
C ASP A 222 7.31 -1.58 -5.45
N ASN A 223 6.21 -1.36 -4.73
CA ASN A 223 6.24 -0.84 -3.38
C ASN A 223 6.78 -1.83 -2.34
N ILE A 224 6.68 -3.13 -2.60
CA ILE A 224 7.33 -4.16 -1.79
C ILE A 224 8.85 -4.02 -1.91
N VAL A 225 9.38 -3.97 -3.13
CA VAL A 225 10.83 -3.82 -3.37
C VAL A 225 11.35 -2.50 -2.79
N LEU A 226 10.61 -1.39 -2.99
CA LEU A 226 10.98 -0.10 -2.42
C LEU A 226 11.04 -0.14 -0.89
N LEU A 227 10.06 -0.80 -0.23
CA LEU A 227 10.07 -0.98 1.22
C LEU A 227 11.29 -1.78 1.69
N LEU A 228 11.63 -2.88 1.00
CA LEU A 228 12.80 -3.70 1.33
C LEU A 228 14.11 -2.94 1.16
N MET A 229 14.25 -2.14 0.10
CA MET A 229 15.42 -1.29 -0.12
C MET A 229 15.54 -0.14 0.90
N ASP A 230 14.47 0.24 1.54
CA ASP A 230 14.46 1.27 2.60
C ASP A 230 14.89 0.71 3.98
N ILE A 231 15.07 -0.61 4.13
CA ILE A 231 15.50 -1.23 5.39
C ILE A 231 17.00 -0.96 5.58
N PRO A 232 17.40 -0.31 6.69
CA PRO A 232 18.81 -0.06 6.95
C PRO A 232 19.55 -1.38 7.30
N ASN A 233 20.75 -1.57 6.75
CA ASN A 233 21.56 -2.78 6.95
C ASN A 233 20.76 -4.07 6.66
N PRO A 234 20.25 -4.23 5.43
CA PRO A 234 19.41 -5.37 5.08
C PRO A 234 20.18 -6.70 5.21
N SER A 235 19.47 -7.74 5.64
CA SER A 235 20.05 -9.10 5.72
C SER A 235 20.33 -9.64 4.31
N PRO A 236 21.19 -10.70 4.20
CA PRO A 236 21.43 -11.37 2.91
C PRO A 236 20.16 -11.83 2.21
N GLU A 237 19.14 -12.28 2.96
CA GLU A 237 17.85 -12.73 2.42
C GLU A 237 17.06 -11.56 1.81
N ILE A 238 17.07 -10.40 2.46
CA ILE A 238 16.44 -9.17 1.93
C ILE A 238 17.17 -8.73 0.66
N ILE A 239 18.51 -8.75 0.66
CA ILE A 239 19.33 -8.39 -0.51
C ILE A 239 18.98 -9.33 -1.67
N ALA A 240 18.96 -10.63 -1.43
CA ALA A 240 18.63 -11.62 -2.45
C ALA A 240 17.20 -11.44 -2.98
N ALA A 241 16.23 -11.17 -2.11
CA ALA A 241 14.85 -10.94 -2.52
C ALA A 241 14.71 -9.70 -3.42
N VAL A 242 15.39 -8.61 -3.09
CA VAL A 242 15.45 -7.41 -3.93
C VAL A 242 16.11 -7.73 -5.27
N GLU A 243 17.28 -8.35 -5.29
CA GLU A 243 18.03 -8.66 -6.52
C GLU A 243 17.23 -9.57 -7.46
N ASN A 244 16.56 -10.59 -6.93
CA ASN A 244 15.66 -11.45 -7.72
C ASN A 244 14.48 -10.68 -8.31
N ALA A 245 13.85 -9.79 -7.54
CA ALA A 245 12.76 -8.96 -8.03
C ALA A 245 13.25 -7.99 -9.13
N ILE A 246 14.43 -7.38 -8.96
CA ILE A 246 15.04 -6.53 -9.97
C ILE A 246 15.31 -7.30 -11.27
N ALA A 247 15.84 -8.51 -11.19
CA ALA A 247 16.05 -9.37 -12.37
C ALA A 247 14.72 -9.66 -13.10
N TRP A 248 13.63 -9.88 -12.33
CA TRP A 248 12.31 -10.05 -12.91
C TRP A 248 11.80 -8.75 -13.57
N PHE A 249 11.93 -7.59 -12.91
CA PHE A 249 11.52 -6.31 -13.50
C PHE A 249 12.28 -6.01 -14.80
N GLU A 250 13.58 -6.29 -14.86
CA GLU A 250 14.37 -6.14 -16.08
C GLU A 250 13.89 -7.07 -17.21
N LYS A 251 13.65 -8.36 -16.91
CA LYS A 251 13.17 -9.37 -17.85
C LYS A 251 11.75 -9.09 -18.35
N SER A 252 10.91 -8.49 -17.53
CA SER A 252 9.46 -8.35 -17.79
C SER A 252 9.07 -7.01 -18.37
N LYS A 253 10.03 -6.18 -18.79
CA LYS A 253 9.77 -4.94 -19.52
C LYS A 253 8.95 -5.20 -20.77
N ILE A 254 7.98 -4.33 -21.02
CA ILE A 254 7.25 -4.28 -22.29
C ILE A 254 7.74 -3.03 -23.02
N GLU A 255 8.51 -3.23 -24.05
CA GLU A 255 9.13 -2.17 -24.86
C GLU A 255 8.42 -2.00 -26.19
N GLY A 256 8.65 -0.88 -26.87
CA GLY A 256 8.13 -0.62 -28.20
C GLY A 256 6.63 -0.30 -28.26
N ILE A 257 5.99 0.00 -27.14
CA ILE A 257 4.56 0.33 -27.07
C ILE A 257 4.27 1.60 -26.28
N ARG A 258 3.10 2.19 -26.53
CA ARG A 258 2.48 3.20 -25.66
C ARG A 258 0.96 3.05 -25.65
N LEU A 259 0.32 3.64 -24.63
CA LEU A 259 -1.13 3.77 -24.59
C LEU A 259 -1.55 5.04 -25.34
N GLU A 260 -2.44 4.88 -26.31
CA GLU A 260 -3.05 5.97 -27.04
C GLU A 260 -4.49 6.13 -26.60
N TYR A 261 -4.79 7.28 -25.99
CA TYR A 261 -6.14 7.58 -25.47
C TYR A 261 -6.97 8.25 -26.55
N TYR A 262 -8.23 7.83 -26.67
CA TYR A 262 -9.20 8.38 -27.60
C TYR A 262 -10.61 8.38 -27.01
N ARG A 263 -11.56 8.95 -27.73
CA ARG A 263 -13.00 8.79 -27.42
C ARG A 263 -13.59 7.75 -28.39
N ASN A 264 -14.27 6.76 -27.82
CA ASN A 264 -14.95 5.74 -28.61
C ASN A 264 -16.23 6.29 -29.29
N ALA A 265 -16.93 5.45 -30.05
CA ALA A 265 -18.16 5.83 -30.76
C ALA A 265 -19.28 6.36 -29.84
N GLU A 266 -19.24 5.99 -28.55
CA GLU A 266 -20.18 6.48 -27.53
C GLU A 266 -19.70 7.78 -26.84
N GLY A 267 -18.59 8.38 -27.30
CA GLY A 267 -17.97 9.56 -26.69
C GLY A 267 -17.24 9.30 -25.39
N LYS A 268 -17.14 8.05 -24.92
CA LYS A 268 -16.45 7.65 -23.69
C LYS A 268 -14.94 7.57 -23.91
N ARG A 269 -14.18 7.96 -22.89
CA ARG A 269 -12.71 7.79 -22.90
C ARG A 269 -12.35 6.31 -22.96
N ASP A 270 -11.47 5.98 -23.89
CA ASP A 270 -10.92 4.63 -24.08
C ASP A 270 -9.44 4.73 -24.43
N TYR A 271 -8.74 3.61 -24.53
CA TYR A 271 -7.37 3.57 -25.02
C TYR A 271 -7.08 2.27 -25.76
N ARG A 272 -6.05 2.33 -26.59
CA ARG A 272 -5.48 1.18 -27.30
C ARG A 272 -3.96 1.17 -27.14
N VAL A 273 -3.37 0.01 -27.31
CA VAL A 273 -1.91 -0.15 -27.37
C VAL A 273 -1.47 0.08 -28.82
N VAL A 274 -0.48 0.94 -28.99
CA VAL A 274 0.09 1.25 -30.33
C VAL A 274 1.61 1.14 -30.27
N SER A 275 2.23 0.86 -31.41
CA SER A 275 3.67 0.80 -31.55
C SER A 275 4.34 2.15 -31.24
N CYS A 276 5.47 2.13 -30.52
CA CYS A 276 6.25 3.31 -30.19
C CYS A 276 7.70 2.92 -29.86
N GLU A 277 8.55 2.82 -30.84
CA GLU A 277 9.93 2.33 -30.72
C GLU A 277 10.77 3.07 -29.66
N LYS A 278 10.59 4.38 -29.52
CA LYS A 278 11.37 5.25 -28.61
C LYS A 278 10.66 5.55 -27.27
N CYS A 279 9.54 4.90 -27.00
CA CYS A 279 8.82 5.13 -25.75
C CYS A 279 9.50 4.41 -24.56
N PRO A 280 9.44 5.00 -23.35
CA PRO A 280 9.90 4.32 -22.14
C PRO A 280 9.17 2.99 -21.94
N PRO A 281 9.82 1.98 -21.34
CA PRO A 281 9.20 0.69 -21.09
C PRO A 281 8.01 0.82 -20.13
N MET A 282 7.10 -0.14 -20.24
CA MET A 282 5.96 -0.31 -19.38
C MET A 282 5.98 -1.71 -18.75
N TRP A 283 5.16 -1.89 -17.73
CA TRP A 283 4.87 -3.20 -17.13
C TRP A 283 3.37 -3.41 -17.10
N ALA A 284 2.96 -4.65 -17.34
CA ALA A 284 1.57 -5.05 -17.09
C ALA A 284 1.34 -5.20 -15.57
N ARG A 285 0.10 -5.04 -15.16
CA ARG A 285 -0.27 -5.32 -13.77
C ARG A 285 -0.12 -6.79 -13.44
N PHE A 286 -0.53 -7.69 -14.34
CA PHE A 286 -0.51 -9.13 -14.13
C PHE A 286 0.30 -9.86 -15.18
N TYR A 287 1.13 -10.79 -14.70
CA TYR A 287 1.88 -11.75 -15.51
C TYR A 287 1.53 -13.17 -15.07
N ASP A 288 1.46 -14.06 -16.03
CA ASP A 288 1.16 -15.47 -15.80
C ASP A 288 2.24 -16.13 -14.94
N LEU A 289 1.80 -16.96 -13.97
CA LEU A 289 2.70 -17.59 -12.99
C LEU A 289 3.68 -18.58 -13.64
N ASP A 290 3.28 -19.23 -14.74
CA ASP A 290 4.09 -20.24 -15.40
C ASP A 290 4.93 -19.65 -16.53
N SER A 291 4.31 -18.89 -17.42
CA SER A 291 4.93 -18.36 -18.65
C SER A 291 5.55 -16.98 -18.54
N ASN A 292 5.30 -16.25 -17.45
CA ASN A 292 5.65 -14.83 -17.30
C ASN A 292 5.09 -13.94 -18.43
N ARG A 293 4.04 -14.37 -19.10
CA ARG A 293 3.39 -13.60 -20.16
C ARG A 293 2.41 -12.59 -19.56
N PRO A 294 2.43 -11.30 -19.94
CA PRO A 294 1.40 -10.36 -19.54
C PRO A 294 0.01 -10.85 -19.93
N PHE A 295 -0.96 -10.71 -19.01
CA PHE A 295 -2.34 -11.05 -19.31
C PHE A 295 -3.31 -10.02 -18.74
N PHE A 296 -4.52 -10.04 -19.28
CA PHE A 296 -5.65 -9.21 -18.90
C PHE A 296 -6.83 -10.13 -18.62
N SER A 297 -7.79 -9.70 -17.83
CA SER A 297 -9.01 -10.48 -17.58
C SER A 297 -10.21 -9.57 -17.36
N ASP A 298 -11.37 -10.07 -17.74
CA ASP A 298 -12.65 -9.41 -17.51
C ASP A 298 -13.40 -10.11 -16.35
N ARG A 299 -14.64 -9.73 -16.13
CA ARG A 299 -15.52 -10.31 -15.10
C ARG A 299 -15.83 -11.79 -15.31
N ASP A 300 -15.53 -12.32 -16.51
CA ASP A 300 -15.58 -13.75 -16.83
C ASP A 300 -14.46 -14.58 -16.15
N GLY A 301 -13.41 -13.91 -15.65
CA GLY A 301 -12.28 -14.57 -15.00
C GLY A 301 -11.40 -15.39 -15.95
N ILE A 302 -11.42 -15.08 -17.26
CA ILE A 302 -10.63 -15.77 -18.28
C ILE A 302 -9.42 -14.92 -18.63
N LYS A 303 -8.22 -15.53 -18.63
CA LYS A 303 -6.98 -14.87 -19.10
C LYS A 303 -7.07 -14.55 -20.59
N LYS A 304 -6.75 -13.31 -20.92
CA LYS A 304 -6.65 -12.79 -22.29
C LYS A 304 -5.29 -12.12 -22.45
N TYR A 305 -4.71 -12.27 -23.61
CA TYR A 305 -3.32 -11.83 -23.84
C TYR A 305 -3.23 -10.57 -24.72
N ASP A 306 -4.39 -9.98 -25.02
CA ASP A 306 -4.51 -8.67 -25.66
C ASP A 306 -5.57 -7.86 -24.92
N ILE A 307 -5.21 -6.62 -24.54
CA ILE A 307 -6.09 -5.73 -23.81
C ILE A 307 -7.39 -5.38 -24.56
N SER A 308 -7.37 -5.46 -25.89
CA SER A 308 -8.56 -5.24 -26.73
C SER A 308 -9.64 -6.28 -26.52
N GLN A 309 -9.30 -7.46 -26.01
CA GLN A 309 -10.21 -8.60 -25.79
C GLN A 309 -11.06 -8.45 -24.50
N ILE A 310 -10.79 -7.46 -23.67
CA ILE A 310 -11.61 -7.18 -22.49
C ILE A 310 -12.54 -5.99 -22.71
N GLY A 311 -13.69 -6.01 -22.05
CA GLY A 311 -14.73 -4.99 -22.20
C GLY A 311 -14.26 -3.59 -21.80
N HIS A 312 -14.89 -2.58 -22.39
CA HIS A 312 -14.55 -1.16 -22.16
C HIS A 312 -14.54 -0.80 -20.68
N GLU A 313 -15.56 -1.22 -19.90
CA GLU A 313 -15.65 -0.93 -18.47
C GLU A 313 -14.42 -1.43 -17.71
N ARG A 314 -14.00 -2.65 -17.98
CA ARG A 314 -12.87 -3.24 -17.30
C ARG A 314 -11.54 -2.70 -17.82
N ARG A 315 -11.43 -2.50 -19.12
CA ARG A 315 -10.22 -1.93 -19.74
C ARG A 315 -9.91 -0.53 -19.21
N THR A 316 -10.90 0.34 -19.11
CA THR A 316 -10.70 1.73 -18.69
C THR A 316 -10.85 1.96 -17.17
N GLY A 317 -11.53 1.07 -16.47
CA GLY A 317 -11.80 1.15 -15.04
C GLY A 317 -10.76 0.46 -14.15
N TYR A 318 -9.64 -0.01 -14.73
CA TYR A 318 -8.58 -0.71 -14.02
C TYR A 318 -7.20 -0.34 -14.58
N SER A 319 -6.17 -0.31 -13.73
CA SER A 319 -4.80 0.01 -14.14
C SER A 319 -4.09 -1.26 -14.64
N TRP A 320 -4.12 -1.49 -15.94
CA TRP A 320 -3.53 -2.68 -16.55
C TRP A 320 -2.05 -2.53 -16.92
N TYR A 321 -1.62 -1.30 -17.16
CA TYR A 321 -0.24 -0.96 -17.47
C TYR A 321 0.24 0.17 -16.56
N ASN A 322 1.50 0.13 -16.18
CA ASN A 322 2.17 1.16 -15.38
C ASN A 322 3.61 1.36 -15.84
N ARG A 323 4.31 2.32 -15.22
CA ARG A 323 5.74 2.60 -15.40
C ARG A 323 6.53 2.53 -14.10
N ASP A 324 5.94 1.95 -13.06
CA ASP A 324 6.48 1.97 -11.70
C ASP A 324 7.78 1.16 -11.61
N GLY A 325 7.92 0.11 -12.44
CA GLY A 325 9.18 -0.63 -12.60
C GLY A 325 10.38 0.26 -12.93
N SER A 326 10.20 1.36 -13.68
CA SER A 326 11.29 2.31 -13.95
C SER A 326 11.79 3.00 -12.67
N THR A 327 10.89 3.31 -11.74
CA THR A 327 11.24 3.89 -10.44
C THR A 327 12.01 2.87 -9.59
N VAL A 328 11.56 1.63 -9.56
CA VAL A 328 12.23 0.52 -8.85
C VAL A 328 13.66 0.34 -9.38
N LEU A 329 13.83 0.23 -10.68
CA LEU A 329 15.13 0.04 -11.32
C LEU A 329 16.09 1.23 -11.09
N SER A 330 15.56 2.45 -11.11
CA SER A 330 16.35 3.65 -10.81
C SER A 330 16.78 3.69 -9.35
N ARG A 331 15.88 3.37 -8.41
CA ARG A 331 16.18 3.33 -6.97
C ARG A 331 17.17 2.22 -6.63
N TYR A 332 17.06 1.06 -7.28
CA TYR A 332 18.00 -0.05 -7.10
C TYR A 332 19.44 0.35 -7.42
N LYS A 333 19.68 1.11 -8.50
CA LYS A 333 21.03 1.56 -8.87
C LYS A 333 21.68 2.40 -7.77
N MET A 334 20.89 3.24 -7.09
CA MET A 334 21.39 4.03 -5.95
C MET A 334 21.62 3.14 -4.72
N TRP A 335 20.64 2.32 -4.40
CA TRP A 335 20.71 1.39 -3.27
C TRP A 335 21.91 0.44 -3.35
N LYS A 336 22.20 -0.10 -4.54
CA LYS A 336 23.37 -0.97 -4.74
C LYS A 336 24.69 -0.23 -4.49
N ARG A 337 24.82 1.00 -4.97
CA ARG A 337 25.99 1.86 -4.67
C ARG A 337 26.14 2.14 -3.17
N GLU A 338 25.03 2.35 -2.47
CA GLU A 338 25.02 2.57 -1.02
C GLU A 338 25.50 1.32 -0.27
N LEU A 339 25.09 0.13 -0.67
CA LEU A 339 25.55 -1.14 -0.11
C LEU A 339 27.05 -1.37 -0.37
N ASP A 340 27.48 -1.22 -1.61
CA ASP A 340 28.88 -1.41 -2.01
C ASP A 340 29.82 -0.38 -1.34
N GLY A 341 29.35 0.86 -1.16
CA GLY A 341 30.08 1.92 -0.46
C GLY A 341 30.18 1.71 1.06
N LYS A 342 29.22 1.00 1.67
CA LYS A 342 29.24 0.63 3.09
C LYS A 342 30.19 -0.54 3.39
N SER A 343 30.39 -1.43 2.44
CA SER A 343 31.35 -2.55 2.61
C SER A 343 32.81 -2.10 2.74
N GLY A 344 33.12 -0.82 2.50
CA GLY A 344 34.45 -0.23 2.61
C GLY A 344 34.62 0.86 3.66
N ARG A 345 33.59 1.20 4.47
CA ARG A 345 33.71 2.23 5.53
C ARG A 345 33.50 1.63 6.91
N PRO A 346 34.33 2.01 7.92
CA PRO A 346 34.06 1.68 9.32
C PRO A 346 32.72 2.34 9.74
N GLU A 347 31.99 1.65 10.61
CA GLU A 347 30.66 2.05 11.10
C GLU A 347 30.62 3.54 11.54
N GLY A 348 30.14 4.41 10.68
CA GLY A 348 29.79 5.77 11.02
C GLY A 348 28.37 5.85 11.57
N ARG A 349 28.14 6.72 12.54
CA ARG A 349 26.84 6.95 13.21
C ARG A 349 25.69 6.91 12.23
N ALA A 350 24.72 6.03 12.52
CA ALA A 350 23.48 5.93 11.75
C ALA A 350 22.74 7.28 11.79
N VAL A 351 22.43 7.80 10.62
CA VAL A 351 21.58 8.99 10.46
C VAL A 351 20.16 8.56 10.03
N ASN A 352 19.16 9.31 10.45
CA ASN A 352 17.80 9.07 10.00
C ASN A 352 17.64 9.47 8.51
N ARG A 353 16.47 9.19 7.92
CA ARG A 353 16.09 9.50 6.54
C ARG A 353 16.33 10.96 6.11
N TYR A 354 16.46 11.87 7.08
CA TYR A 354 16.67 13.30 6.89
C TYR A 354 18.11 13.75 7.18
N GLY A 355 19.05 12.80 7.35
CA GLY A 355 20.48 13.11 7.59
C GLY A 355 20.81 13.49 9.04
N ASN A 356 19.88 13.38 9.98
CA ASN A 356 20.12 13.69 11.38
C ASN A 356 20.65 12.45 12.15
N PRO A 357 21.59 12.63 13.11
CA PRO A 357 22.04 11.53 13.96
C PRO A 357 20.85 10.91 14.72
N ARG A 358 20.76 9.58 14.74
CA ARG A 358 19.81 8.89 15.63
C ARG A 358 20.27 9.07 17.07
N MET A 359 19.38 9.60 17.92
CA MET A 359 19.61 9.66 19.36
C MET A 359 19.48 8.29 20.01
#